data_d1be5bd5e517a85a931be64a0a41ac34
#
_entry.id   d1be5bd5e517a85a931be64a0a41ac34
#
_cell.length_a   1.000
_cell.length_b   1.000
_cell.length_c   1.000
_cell.angle_alpha   90.00
_cell.angle_beta   90.00
_cell.angle_gamma   90.00
#
_symmetry.space_group_name_H-M   'P 1'
#
loop_
_entity.id
_entity.type
_entity.pdbx_description
1 polymer ?
#
loop_
_entity_poly.entity_id
_entity_poly.type
_entity_poly.pdbx_seq_one_letter_code
_entity_poly.pdbx_strand_id
1 'polypeptide(L)'
;MTKKELAHYCLACLQKTYGPVFCGLDFQGDTWRLLIMGILSAQCKDERVNAVSKDLFRLLPDAGSCALVSEADIAQQIKSLGLFRSKAAHIKRTATVLTEKFRGKVPDNMEDLLTLPGVGRKVANLVLSDGFKQPGMVVDTHNLRLSYRLGLTDHKDPVTVEKDLCALLEPEHWSDYGHYMVTHGRAVCHARKPECSHCVLASVCAKRL
;
A
#
# COMPACT_ATOMS: atom_id res chain seq x y z
N MET A 1 -18.64 -23.24 -4.73
CA MET A 1 -17.27 -22.66 -4.75
C MET A 1 -16.93 -22.22 -3.33
N THR A 2 -15.86 -22.74 -2.77
CA THR A 2 -15.33 -22.32 -1.46
C THR A 2 -14.73 -20.91 -1.56
N LYS A 3 -14.50 -20.22 -0.41
CA LYS A 3 -13.83 -18.92 -0.42
C LYS A 3 -12.41 -19.00 -1.02
N LYS A 4 -11.69 -20.10 -0.82
CA LYS A 4 -10.36 -20.33 -1.40
C LYS A 4 -10.43 -20.42 -2.92
N GLU A 5 -11.33 -21.25 -3.46
CA GLU A 5 -11.55 -21.34 -4.91
C GLU A 5 -11.98 -20.00 -5.52
N LEU A 6 -12.81 -19.23 -4.82
CA LEU A 6 -13.24 -17.90 -5.25
C LEU A 6 -12.07 -16.92 -5.30
N ALA A 7 -11.17 -16.91 -4.32
CA ALA A 7 -10.00 -16.04 -4.29
C ALA A 7 -9.07 -16.32 -5.49
N HIS A 8 -8.78 -17.59 -5.77
CA HIS A 8 -7.97 -18.00 -6.93
C HIS A 8 -8.65 -17.68 -8.26
N TYR A 9 -9.96 -17.91 -8.37
CA TYR A 9 -10.72 -17.53 -9.55
C TYR A 9 -10.66 -16.01 -9.80
N CYS A 10 -10.87 -15.21 -8.76
CA CYS A 10 -10.77 -13.75 -8.86
C CYS A 10 -9.38 -13.33 -9.32
N LEU A 11 -8.31 -13.87 -8.73
CA LEU A 11 -6.95 -13.58 -9.12
C LEU A 11 -6.71 -13.89 -10.61
N ALA A 12 -7.05 -15.10 -11.06
CA ALA A 12 -6.88 -15.52 -12.44
C ALA A 12 -7.65 -14.63 -13.44
N CYS A 13 -8.90 -14.27 -13.11
CA CYS A 13 -9.71 -13.37 -13.95
C CYS A 13 -9.09 -11.97 -14.03
N LEU A 14 -8.59 -11.43 -12.92
CA LEU A 14 -7.98 -10.10 -12.87
C LEU A 14 -6.65 -10.08 -13.61
N GLN A 15 -5.81 -11.12 -13.45
CA GLN A 15 -4.57 -11.30 -14.22
C GLN A 15 -4.84 -11.31 -15.72
N LYS A 16 -5.83 -12.08 -16.17
CA LYS A 16 -6.22 -12.15 -17.58
C LYS A 16 -6.73 -10.80 -18.11
N THR A 17 -7.42 -10.03 -17.26
CA THR A 17 -8.08 -8.77 -17.68
C THR A 17 -7.09 -7.61 -17.75
N TYR A 18 -6.19 -7.50 -16.78
CA TYR A 18 -5.33 -6.32 -16.63
C TYR A 18 -3.88 -6.55 -17.05
N GLY A 19 -3.48 -7.81 -17.25
CA GLY A 19 -2.05 -8.12 -17.44
C GLY A 19 -1.23 -7.81 -16.20
N PRO A 20 0.09 -7.58 -16.32
CA PRO A 20 0.95 -7.24 -15.19
C PRO A 20 0.54 -5.92 -14.54
N VAL A 21 0.44 -5.90 -13.21
CA VAL A 21 0.14 -4.70 -12.41
C VAL A 21 1.28 -4.42 -11.44
N PHE A 22 1.50 -3.15 -11.12
CA PHE A 22 2.62 -2.72 -10.30
C PHE A 22 2.18 -1.69 -9.27
N CYS A 23 3.05 -1.46 -8.28
CA CYS A 23 2.89 -0.38 -7.33
C CYS A 23 2.72 0.96 -8.04
N GLY A 24 1.71 1.74 -7.66
CA GLY A 24 1.46 3.07 -8.24
C GLY A 24 2.44 4.16 -7.79
N LEU A 25 3.32 3.87 -6.81
CA LEU A 25 4.35 4.78 -6.32
C LEU A 25 5.65 4.60 -7.12
N ASP A 26 6.17 5.70 -7.66
CA ASP A 26 7.42 5.72 -8.44
C ASP A 26 8.64 5.80 -7.51
N PHE A 27 8.91 4.71 -6.80
CA PHE A 27 10.03 4.62 -5.85
C PHE A 27 11.38 4.19 -6.47
N GLN A 28 11.39 3.85 -7.76
CA GLN A 28 12.59 3.51 -8.54
C GLN A 28 13.43 2.37 -7.91
N GLY A 29 12.80 1.39 -7.28
CA GLY A 29 13.45 0.26 -6.61
C GLY A 29 14.14 0.59 -5.27
N ASP A 30 14.02 1.82 -4.79
CA ASP A 30 14.64 2.29 -3.55
C ASP A 30 13.67 2.13 -2.37
N THR A 31 14.06 1.31 -1.38
CA THR A 31 13.21 1.01 -0.20
C THR A 31 13.02 2.21 0.73
N TRP A 32 14.01 3.13 0.84
CA TRP A 32 13.84 4.38 1.56
C TRP A 32 12.75 5.23 0.92
N ARG A 33 12.83 5.41 -0.40
CA ARG A 33 11.80 6.15 -1.14
C ARG A 33 10.43 5.51 -0.97
N LEU A 34 10.33 4.19 -1.10
CA LEU A 34 9.05 3.47 -0.93
C LEU A 34 8.45 3.68 0.46
N LEU A 35 9.27 3.58 1.51
CA LEU A 35 8.85 3.81 2.89
C LEU A 35 8.28 5.22 3.07
N ILE A 36 9.01 6.24 2.62
CA ILE A 36 8.58 7.63 2.73
C ILE A 36 7.31 7.89 1.91
N MET A 37 7.25 7.41 0.68
CA MET A 37 6.07 7.53 -0.17
C MET A 37 4.86 6.79 0.42
N GLY A 38 5.08 5.65 1.07
CA GLY A 38 4.05 4.95 1.85
C GLY A 38 3.46 5.81 2.98
N ILE A 39 4.30 6.50 3.75
CA ILE A 39 3.86 7.46 4.78
C ILE A 39 3.09 8.63 4.14
N LEU A 40 3.57 9.15 3.01
CA LEU A 40 2.94 10.25 2.29
C LEU A 40 1.57 9.87 1.69
N SER A 41 1.34 8.61 1.38
CA SER A 41 0.10 8.11 0.74
C SER A 41 -1.13 8.15 1.65
N ALA A 42 -0.97 8.39 2.96
CA ALA A 42 -2.11 8.54 3.88
C ALA A 42 -3.04 9.65 3.38
N GLN A 43 -4.28 9.28 2.99
CA GLN A 43 -5.32 10.16 2.45
C GLN A 43 -4.88 10.99 1.22
N CYS A 44 -3.94 10.47 0.42
CA CYS A 44 -3.46 11.09 -0.81
C CYS A 44 -3.46 10.10 -1.97
N LYS A 45 -3.71 10.62 -3.18
CA LYS A 45 -3.58 9.83 -4.42
C LYS A 45 -2.11 9.65 -4.78
N ASP A 46 -1.77 8.51 -5.38
CA ASP A 46 -0.39 8.17 -5.76
C ASP A 46 0.22 9.21 -6.70
N GLU A 47 -0.56 9.76 -7.65
CA GLU A 47 -0.07 10.77 -8.60
C GLU A 47 0.43 12.05 -7.89
N ARG A 48 -0.26 12.46 -6.81
CA ARG A 48 0.17 13.61 -6.01
C ARG A 48 1.42 13.32 -5.19
N VAL A 49 1.50 12.10 -4.63
CA VAL A 49 2.69 11.63 -3.91
C VAL A 49 3.88 11.60 -4.87
N ASN A 50 3.73 10.98 -6.05
CA ASN A 50 4.78 10.91 -7.07
C ASN A 50 5.27 12.29 -7.51
N ALA A 51 4.36 13.25 -7.72
CA ALA A 51 4.72 14.60 -8.12
C ALA A 51 5.60 15.32 -7.08
N VAL A 52 5.20 15.24 -5.79
CA VAL A 52 5.93 15.89 -4.69
C VAL A 52 7.26 15.20 -4.40
N SER A 53 7.30 13.88 -4.55
CA SER A 53 8.46 13.05 -4.21
C SER A 53 9.69 13.35 -5.07
N LYS A 54 9.51 13.86 -6.30
CA LYS A 54 10.63 14.22 -7.19
C LYS A 54 11.56 15.25 -6.56
N ASP A 55 10.99 16.31 -5.99
CA ASP A 55 11.77 17.37 -5.34
C ASP A 55 12.14 17.00 -3.90
N LEU A 56 11.27 16.29 -3.21
CA LEU A 56 11.51 15.83 -1.85
C LEU A 56 12.77 14.96 -1.77
N PHE A 57 12.98 14.00 -2.67
CA PHE A 57 14.15 13.12 -2.64
C PHE A 57 15.43 13.75 -3.15
N ARG A 58 15.40 14.97 -3.70
CA ARG A 58 16.61 15.80 -3.87
C ARG A 58 17.09 16.37 -2.54
N LEU A 59 16.15 16.69 -1.66
CA LEU A 59 16.46 17.18 -0.30
C LEU A 59 16.75 16.02 0.65
N LEU A 60 16.05 14.89 0.52
CA LEU A 60 16.08 13.73 1.41
C LEU A 60 16.52 12.47 0.64
N PRO A 61 17.76 12.39 0.14
CA PRO A 61 18.21 11.25 -0.66
C PRO A 61 18.26 9.93 0.14
N ASP A 62 18.45 10.01 1.45
CA ASP A 62 18.54 8.87 2.38
C ASP A 62 18.07 9.26 3.80
N ALA A 63 18.01 8.26 4.70
CA ALA A 63 17.59 8.47 6.07
C ALA A 63 18.55 9.37 6.87
N GLY A 64 19.86 9.27 6.62
CA GLY A 64 20.88 10.08 7.30
C GLY A 64 20.72 11.57 6.97
N SER A 65 20.62 11.90 5.69
CA SER A 65 20.36 13.27 5.21
C SER A 65 19.04 13.80 5.76
N CYS A 66 17.98 12.99 5.75
CA CYS A 66 16.67 13.36 6.29
C CYS A 66 16.73 13.64 7.80
N ALA A 67 17.52 12.88 8.55
CA ALA A 67 17.71 13.10 10.00
C ALA A 67 18.38 14.44 10.33
N LEU A 68 19.03 15.09 9.39
CA LEU A 68 19.65 16.42 9.58
C LEU A 68 18.73 17.58 9.18
N VAL A 69 17.78 17.35 8.27
CA VAL A 69 16.84 18.38 7.79
C VAL A 69 15.80 18.71 8.88
N SER A 70 15.40 19.97 9.00
CA SER A 70 14.37 20.38 9.94
C SER A 70 12.97 19.84 9.55
N GLU A 71 12.10 19.59 10.54
CA GLU A 71 10.71 19.20 10.29
C GLU A 71 9.97 20.28 9.48
N ALA A 72 10.28 21.56 9.70
CA ALA A 72 9.69 22.68 8.98
C ALA A 72 10.03 22.66 7.48
N ASP A 73 11.27 22.36 7.14
CA ASP A 73 11.71 22.26 5.74
C ASP A 73 11.05 21.07 5.03
N ILE A 74 10.95 19.91 5.70
CA ILE A 74 10.21 18.76 5.19
C ILE A 74 8.75 19.14 4.96
N ALA A 75 8.11 19.79 5.94
CA ALA A 75 6.71 20.22 5.84
C ALA A 75 6.48 21.19 4.67
N GLN A 76 7.43 22.10 4.43
CA GLN A 76 7.36 23.05 3.30
C GLN A 76 7.39 22.32 1.95
N GLN A 77 8.23 21.30 1.79
CA GLN A 77 8.32 20.50 0.55
C GLN A 77 7.02 19.74 0.24
N ILE A 78 6.33 19.25 1.28
CA ILE A 78 5.13 18.44 1.11
C ILE A 78 3.82 19.19 1.40
N LYS A 79 3.83 20.52 1.50
CA LYS A 79 2.69 21.36 1.90
C LYS A 79 1.43 21.19 1.05
N SER A 80 1.59 20.75 -0.20
CA SER A 80 0.46 20.50 -1.10
C SER A 80 -0.29 19.19 -0.77
N LEU A 81 0.26 18.32 0.09
CA LEU A 81 -0.39 17.08 0.53
C LEU A 81 -1.24 17.32 1.77
N GLY A 82 -2.36 16.61 1.89
CA GLY A 82 -3.14 16.60 3.13
C GLY A 82 -2.31 16.08 4.31
N LEU A 83 -2.59 16.58 5.51
CA LEU A 83 -1.89 16.18 6.76
C LEU A 83 -0.38 16.41 6.73
N PHE A 84 0.10 17.37 5.95
CA PHE A 84 1.53 17.56 5.67
C PHE A 84 2.40 17.75 6.92
N ARG A 85 1.90 18.46 7.96
CA ARG A 85 2.65 18.65 9.21
C ARG A 85 2.87 17.33 9.95
N SER A 86 1.82 16.53 10.13
CA SER A 86 1.93 15.21 10.75
C SER A 86 2.82 14.26 9.95
N LYS A 87 2.73 14.30 8.60
CA LYS A 87 3.59 13.53 7.72
C LYS A 87 5.05 13.94 7.85
N ALA A 88 5.36 15.23 7.88
CA ALA A 88 6.71 15.73 8.09
C ALA A 88 7.30 15.27 9.43
N ALA A 89 6.51 15.35 10.51
CA ALA A 89 6.90 14.86 11.81
C ALA A 89 7.18 13.34 11.81
N HIS A 90 6.35 12.56 11.14
CA HIS A 90 6.57 11.12 10.99
C HIS A 90 7.84 10.84 10.18
N ILE A 91 8.03 11.47 9.04
CA ILE A 91 9.23 11.29 8.18
C ILE A 91 10.50 11.61 8.96
N LYS A 92 10.55 12.77 9.64
CA LYS A 92 11.69 13.18 10.46
C LYS A 92 12.02 12.14 11.54
N ARG A 93 11.02 11.74 12.32
CA ARG A 93 11.20 10.75 13.38
C ARG A 93 11.58 9.38 12.83
N THR A 94 10.99 8.94 11.72
CA THR A 94 11.36 7.68 11.05
C THR A 94 12.82 7.71 10.62
N ALA A 95 13.28 8.79 10.00
CA ALA A 95 14.68 8.96 9.60
C ALA A 95 15.64 8.89 10.80
N THR A 96 15.28 9.54 11.91
CA THR A 96 16.05 9.48 13.17
C THR A 96 16.15 8.04 13.69
N VAL A 97 15.00 7.33 13.79
CA VAL A 97 14.99 5.93 14.27
C VAL A 97 15.81 5.02 13.35
N LEU A 98 15.69 5.18 12.02
CA LEU A 98 16.49 4.40 11.07
C LEU A 98 17.98 4.65 11.25
N THR A 99 18.39 5.90 11.43
CA THR A 99 19.80 6.26 11.62
C THR A 99 20.36 5.70 12.92
N GLU A 100 19.62 5.82 14.02
CA GLU A 100 20.06 5.42 15.36
C GLU A 100 20.04 3.90 15.56
N LYS A 101 18.99 3.21 15.10
CA LYS A 101 18.76 1.79 15.40
C LYS A 101 19.10 0.86 14.23
N PHE A 102 18.95 1.32 12.99
CA PHE A 102 19.05 0.48 11.79
C PHE A 102 20.18 0.91 10.85
N ARG A 103 21.14 1.73 11.31
CA ARG A 103 22.30 2.20 10.53
C ARG A 103 21.87 2.89 9.21
N GLY A 104 20.76 3.61 9.23
CA GLY A 104 20.19 4.29 8.08
C GLY A 104 19.46 3.39 7.06
N LYS A 105 19.34 2.09 7.31
CA LYS A 105 18.68 1.13 6.41
C LYS A 105 17.24 0.89 6.81
N VAL A 106 16.38 0.67 5.81
CA VAL A 106 14.98 0.26 6.05
C VAL A 106 14.97 -1.21 6.48
N PRO A 107 14.30 -1.58 7.59
CA PRO A 107 14.16 -2.97 8.00
C PRO A 107 13.37 -3.80 6.99
N ASP A 108 13.70 -5.08 6.89
CA ASP A 108 13.08 -6.04 5.99
C ASP A 108 12.16 -7.05 6.71
N ASN A 109 11.67 -6.69 7.87
CA ASN A 109 10.73 -7.50 8.63
C ASN A 109 9.60 -6.67 9.24
N MET A 110 8.44 -7.32 9.47
CA MET A 110 7.22 -6.67 9.94
C MET A 110 7.38 -6.03 11.33
N GLU A 111 8.07 -6.70 12.25
CA GLU A 111 8.20 -6.26 13.63
C GLU A 111 8.94 -4.93 13.71
N ASP A 112 10.10 -4.82 13.10
CA ASP A 112 10.89 -3.60 13.06
C ASP A 112 10.20 -2.48 12.28
N LEU A 113 9.58 -2.78 11.14
CA LEU A 113 8.83 -1.79 10.35
C LEU A 113 7.71 -1.14 11.16
N LEU A 114 7.00 -1.91 11.99
CA LEU A 114 5.92 -1.39 12.83
C LEU A 114 6.43 -0.51 13.99
N THR A 115 7.73 -0.52 14.32
CA THR A 115 8.31 0.40 15.31
C THR A 115 8.52 1.80 14.74
N LEU A 116 8.48 1.95 13.40
CA LEU A 116 8.77 3.23 12.75
C LEU A 116 7.56 4.18 12.82
N PRO A 117 7.77 5.45 13.21
CA PRO A 117 6.69 6.44 13.30
C PRO A 117 5.95 6.64 11.97
N GLY A 118 4.62 6.54 11.98
CA GLY A 118 3.79 6.69 10.78
C GLY A 118 3.73 5.45 9.88
N VAL A 119 4.35 4.34 10.29
CA VAL A 119 4.30 3.06 9.58
C VAL A 119 3.31 2.13 10.26
N GLY A 120 2.18 1.91 9.62
CA GLY A 120 1.21 0.88 10.00
C GLY A 120 1.36 -0.36 9.12
N ARG A 121 0.55 -1.40 9.40
CA ARG A 121 0.60 -2.70 8.67
C ARG A 121 0.53 -2.54 7.16
N LYS A 122 -0.31 -1.62 6.64
CA LYS A 122 -0.41 -1.37 5.20
C LYS A 122 0.92 -0.92 4.60
N VAL A 123 1.61 0.04 5.24
CA VAL A 123 2.90 0.55 4.76
C VAL A 123 3.98 -0.51 4.95
N ALA A 124 3.98 -1.24 6.06
CA ALA A 124 4.92 -2.32 6.30
C ALA A 124 4.78 -3.43 5.23
N ASN A 125 3.56 -3.90 4.95
CA ASN A 125 3.31 -4.87 3.88
C ASN A 125 3.77 -4.36 2.51
N LEU A 126 3.51 -3.07 2.19
CA LEU A 126 3.96 -2.45 0.95
C LEU A 126 5.50 -2.47 0.83
N VAL A 127 6.20 -2.11 1.90
CA VAL A 127 7.67 -2.11 1.92
C VAL A 127 8.22 -3.54 1.78
N LEU A 128 7.64 -4.52 2.45
CA LEU A 128 8.02 -5.91 2.33
C LEU A 128 7.79 -6.44 0.91
N SER A 129 6.60 -6.21 0.36
CA SER A 129 6.21 -6.77 -0.94
C SER A 129 6.92 -6.09 -2.11
N ASP A 130 6.78 -4.79 -2.23
CA ASP A 130 7.31 -4.05 -3.39
C ASP A 130 8.78 -3.68 -3.24
N GLY A 131 9.23 -3.43 -2.00
CA GLY A 131 10.61 -3.06 -1.71
C GLY A 131 11.55 -4.25 -1.60
N PHE A 132 11.20 -5.24 -0.79
CA PHE A 132 12.06 -6.39 -0.50
C PHE A 132 11.68 -7.68 -1.25
N LYS A 133 10.60 -7.66 -2.03
CA LYS A 133 10.11 -8.84 -2.76
C LYS A 133 9.78 -10.02 -1.84
N GLN A 134 9.35 -9.73 -0.64
CA GLN A 134 8.87 -10.70 0.34
C GLN A 134 7.34 -10.78 0.30
N PRO A 135 6.72 -11.85 0.80
CA PRO A 135 5.27 -11.92 0.89
C PRO A 135 4.69 -10.78 1.74
N GLY A 136 3.76 -10.02 1.18
CA GLY A 136 3.08 -8.93 1.88
C GLY A 136 1.69 -8.67 1.29
N MET A 137 0.64 -8.80 2.12
CA MET A 137 -0.75 -8.55 1.73
C MET A 137 -1.13 -7.10 2.05
N VAL A 138 -1.13 -6.24 1.04
CA VAL A 138 -1.51 -4.84 1.21
C VAL A 138 -3.03 -4.71 1.23
N VAL A 139 -3.61 -4.48 2.41
CA VAL A 139 -5.05 -4.24 2.56
C VAL A 139 -5.31 -2.74 2.68
N ASP A 140 -5.69 -2.15 1.55
CA ASP A 140 -6.12 -0.75 1.46
C ASP A 140 -7.66 -0.62 1.39
N THR A 141 -8.17 0.58 1.18
CA THR A 141 -9.62 0.82 1.07
C THR A 141 -10.26 0.11 -0.13
N HIS A 142 -9.52 -0.13 -1.21
CA HIS A 142 -10.00 -0.90 -2.35
C HIS A 142 -10.08 -2.38 -1.99
N ASN A 143 -9.01 -2.93 -1.43
CA ASN A 143 -8.96 -4.33 -1.04
C ASN A 143 -10.03 -4.66 0.02
N LEU A 144 -10.18 -3.83 1.06
CA LEU A 144 -11.26 -3.96 2.05
C LEU A 144 -12.65 -4.05 1.37
N ARG A 145 -12.94 -3.07 0.52
CA ARG A 145 -14.24 -2.96 -0.15
C ARG A 145 -14.53 -4.14 -1.05
N LEU A 146 -13.58 -4.49 -1.92
CA LEU A 146 -13.76 -5.53 -2.91
C LEU A 146 -13.83 -6.92 -2.26
N SER A 147 -12.98 -7.22 -1.28
CA SER A 147 -12.98 -8.50 -0.57
C SER A 147 -14.31 -8.74 0.15
N TYR A 148 -14.87 -7.70 0.77
CA TYR A 148 -16.20 -7.78 1.37
C TYR A 148 -17.30 -8.00 0.31
N ARG A 149 -17.29 -7.20 -0.77
CA ARG A 149 -18.30 -7.30 -1.85
C ARG A 149 -18.28 -8.65 -2.57
N LEU A 150 -17.10 -9.21 -2.74
CA LEU A 150 -16.91 -10.54 -3.35
C LEU A 150 -17.36 -11.67 -2.41
N GLY A 151 -17.45 -11.44 -1.11
CA GLY A 151 -17.76 -12.46 -0.12
C GLY A 151 -16.55 -13.26 0.34
N LEU A 152 -15.33 -12.75 0.12
CA LEU A 152 -14.09 -13.38 0.56
C LEU A 152 -13.87 -13.24 2.06
N THR A 153 -14.36 -12.16 2.64
CA THR A 153 -14.35 -11.88 4.08
C THR A 153 -15.71 -11.36 4.54
N ASP A 154 -16.02 -11.58 5.82
CA ASP A 154 -17.19 -11.00 6.48
C ASP A 154 -16.78 -9.81 7.38
N HIS A 155 -15.49 -9.52 7.49
CA HIS A 155 -14.89 -8.48 8.32
C HIS A 155 -14.67 -7.18 7.56
N LYS A 156 -14.51 -6.09 8.33
CA LYS A 156 -14.27 -4.74 7.80
C LYS A 156 -13.03 -4.06 8.39
N ASP A 157 -12.40 -4.67 9.39
CA ASP A 157 -11.12 -4.16 9.89
C ASP A 157 -9.95 -4.70 9.06
N PRO A 158 -8.96 -3.84 8.75
CA PRO A 158 -7.89 -4.22 7.84
C PRO A 158 -7.04 -5.41 8.29
N VAL A 159 -6.83 -5.56 9.61
CA VAL A 159 -5.97 -6.61 10.16
C VAL A 159 -6.61 -7.98 10.03
N THR A 160 -7.91 -8.08 10.32
CA THR A 160 -8.66 -9.33 10.17
C THR A 160 -8.82 -9.70 8.69
N VAL A 161 -9.10 -8.71 7.82
CA VAL A 161 -9.18 -8.94 6.37
C VAL A 161 -7.84 -9.39 5.79
N GLU A 162 -6.72 -8.83 6.25
CA GLU A 162 -5.38 -9.29 5.88
C GLU A 162 -5.21 -10.78 6.21
N LYS A 163 -5.55 -11.20 7.44
CA LYS A 163 -5.47 -12.60 7.86
C LYS A 163 -6.38 -13.51 7.03
N ASP A 164 -7.62 -13.08 6.79
CA ASP A 164 -8.57 -13.84 5.97
C ASP A 164 -8.01 -14.10 4.57
N LEU A 165 -7.49 -13.04 3.91
CA LEU A 165 -6.95 -13.14 2.56
C LEU A 165 -5.66 -13.96 2.49
N CYS A 166 -4.78 -13.82 3.47
CA CYS A 166 -3.57 -14.65 3.59
C CYS A 166 -3.89 -16.14 3.80
N ALA A 167 -5.02 -16.46 4.41
CA ALA A 167 -5.48 -17.85 4.56
C ALA A 167 -6.09 -18.43 3.26
N LEU A 168 -6.51 -17.58 2.32
CA LEU A 168 -7.15 -17.99 1.07
C LEU A 168 -6.18 -18.09 -0.11
N LEU A 169 -5.03 -17.40 -0.06
CA LEU A 169 -4.07 -17.31 -1.15
C LEU A 169 -2.68 -17.72 -0.65
N GLU A 170 -1.88 -18.30 -1.51
CA GLU A 170 -0.47 -18.62 -1.26
C GLU A 170 0.37 -17.32 -1.18
N PRO A 171 1.44 -17.30 -0.35
CA PRO A 171 2.25 -16.10 -0.10
C PRO A 171 2.78 -15.39 -1.35
N GLU A 172 3.15 -16.14 -2.39
CA GLU A 172 3.62 -15.61 -3.66
C GLU A 172 2.60 -14.76 -4.42
N HIS A 173 1.32 -14.90 -4.10
CA HIS A 173 0.22 -14.18 -4.75
C HIS A 173 -0.24 -12.92 -3.99
N TRP A 174 0.23 -12.69 -2.75
CA TRP A 174 -0.32 -11.63 -1.90
C TRP A 174 -0.11 -10.23 -2.45
N SER A 175 1.09 -9.93 -2.92
CA SER A 175 1.41 -8.62 -3.50
C SER A 175 0.57 -8.33 -4.74
N ASP A 176 0.60 -9.24 -5.70
CA ASP A 176 -0.12 -9.10 -6.96
C ASP A 176 -1.62 -8.95 -6.73
N TYR A 177 -2.19 -9.79 -5.85
CA TYR A 177 -3.59 -9.72 -5.49
C TYR A 177 -3.97 -8.33 -4.96
N GLY A 178 -3.16 -7.76 -4.08
CA GLY A 178 -3.36 -6.40 -3.58
C GLY A 178 -3.41 -5.37 -4.70
N HIS A 179 -2.48 -5.41 -5.63
CA HIS A 179 -2.43 -4.50 -6.78
C HIS A 179 -3.60 -4.69 -7.74
N TYR A 180 -4.02 -5.94 -8.01
CA TYR A 180 -5.22 -6.19 -8.82
C TYR A 180 -6.48 -5.64 -8.19
N MET A 181 -6.64 -5.76 -6.86
CA MET A 181 -7.80 -5.22 -6.15
C MET A 181 -7.85 -3.69 -6.22
N VAL A 182 -6.70 -3.01 -6.15
CA VAL A 182 -6.61 -1.56 -6.37
C VAL A 182 -7.00 -1.21 -7.81
N THR A 183 -6.42 -1.89 -8.79
CA THR A 183 -6.66 -1.65 -10.21
C THR A 183 -8.14 -1.83 -10.55
N HIS A 184 -8.73 -2.97 -10.18
CA HIS A 184 -10.15 -3.25 -10.40
C HIS A 184 -11.07 -2.30 -9.64
N GLY A 185 -10.68 -1.92 -8.43
CA GLY A 185 -11.42 -0.97 -7.61
C GLY A 185 -11.42 0.46 -8.14
N ARG A 186 -10.41 0.82 -8.92
CA ARG A 186 -10.33 2.12 -9.63
C ARG A 186 -11.06 2.08 -10.97
N ALA A 187 -10.95 0.97 -11.70
CA ALA A 187 -11.49 0.85 -13.05
C ALA A 187 -12.99 0.54 -13.09
N VAL A 188 -13.48 -0.33 -12.20
CA VAL A 188 -14.83 -0.92 -12.32
C VAL A 188 -15.58 -0.90 -10.99
N CYS A 189 -15.01 -1.46 -9.94
CA CYS A 189 -15.70 -1.64 -8.67
C CYS A 189 -15.59 -0.38 -7.79
N HIS A 190 -16.10 0.75 -8.27
CA HIS A 190 -16.08 2.04 -7.57
C HIS A 190 -16.77 1.99 -6.20
N ALA A 191 -16.37 2.89 -5.27
CA ALA A 191 -16.99 2.99 -3.95
C ALA A 191 -18.48 3.34 -4.06
N ARG A 192 -18.79 4.31 -4.92
CA ARG A 192 -20.15 4.69 -5.28
C ARG A 192 -20.42 4.25 -6.72
N LYS A 193 -21.59 3.65 -6.98
CA LYS A 193 -22.04 3.22 -8.32
C LYS A 193 -21.02 2.30 -9.04
N PRO A 194 -20.76 1.08 -8.52
CA PRO A 194 -19.90 0.12 -9.20
C PRO A 194 -20.52 -0.31 -10.53
N GLU A 195 -19.66 -0.50 -11.55
CA GLU A 195 -20.06 -0.88 -12.90
C GLU A 195 -20.22 -2.40 -13.05
N CYS A 196 -21.17 -2.98 -12.29
CA CYS A 196 -21.34 -4.43 -12.18
C CYS A 196 -21.67 -5.11 -13.53
N SER A 197 -22.29 -4.41 -14.49
CA SER A 197 -22.57 -4.93 -15.83
C SER A 197 -21.32 -5.18 -16.67
N HIS A 198 -20.23 -4.45 -16.41
CA HIS A 198 -18.94 -4.60 -17.08
C HIS A 198 -17.90 -5.35 -16.26
N CYS A 199 -18.29 -5.85 -15.06
CA CYS A 199 -17.37 -6.49 -14.14
C CYS A 199 -17.11 -7.95 -14.50
N VAL A 200 -15.84 -8.30 -14.73
CA VAL A 200 -15.40 -9.67 -15.06
C VAL A 200 -15.65 -10.67 -13.92
N LEU A 201 -15.90 -10.18 -12.70
CA LEU A 201 -16.20 -10.98 -11.53
C LEU A 201 -17.71 -11.02 -11.20
N ALA A 202 -18.58 -10.44 -12.05
CA ALA A 202 -20.01 -10.28 -11.76
C ALA A 202 -20.76 -11.59 -11.51
N SER A 203 -20.35 -12.67 -12.19
CA SER A 203 -20.99 -14.00 -12.10
C SER A 203 -20.71 -14.71 -10.78
N VAL A 204 -19.61 -14.39 -10.10
CA VAL A 204 -19.18 -15.04 -8.86
C VAL A 204 -19.26 -14.11 -7.63
N CYS A 205 -19.54 -12.82 -7.85
CA CYS A 205 -19.57 -11.81 -6.81
C CYS A 205 -20.82 -11.93 -5.92
N ALA A 206 -20.65 -11.96 -4.60
CA ALA A 206 -21.76 -11.92 -3.66
C ALA A 206 -22.53 -10.60 -3.64
N LYS A 207 -22.02 -9.55 -4.30
CA LYS A 207 -22.64 -8.21 -4.46
C LYS A 207 -23.09 -7.57 -3.16
N ARG A 208 -22.31 -7.67 -2.11
CA ARG A 208 -22.54 -7.00 -0.83
C ARG A 208 -22.25 -5.49 -0.97
N LEU A 209 -23.19 -4.74 -1.55
CA LEU A 209 -23.07 -3.32 -1.91
C LEU A 209 -23.45 -2.38 -0.75
#